data_214e0671d18b2dbe59c9b3957d4236aa
#
_entry.id   214e0671d18b2dbe59c9b3957d4236aa
#
_cell.length_a   1.000
_cell.length_b   1.000
_cell.length_c   1.000
_cell.angle_alpha   90.00
_cell.angle_beta   90.00
_cell.angle_gamma   90.00
#
_symmetry.space_group_name_H-M   'P 1'
#
loop_
_entity.id
_entity.type
_entity.pdbx_description
1 polymer ?
#
loop_
_entity_poly.entity_id
_entity_poly.type
_entity_poly.pdbx_seq_one_letter_code
_entity_poly.pdbx_strand_id
1 'polypeptide(L)'
;LGDVYKRQVYLTAEAEEDLVVAQGNAPLNDDGTFVRNRVKSRLEADFPVVSPDQVNLMDVSPTQIASIAASLIPFLEHDDANRALMGSNMMRQAVPLLRPEAPIVGTGIEGQLIRDSRTQITAEGDGVIEFVDATTIRIRYDRTEDEEFVSFEDSVKEYIIPKFRKTNQSTTIDLRPICHKGDRVKAGDILTEGYSTENGELALGRNLKVAFMPWKGYNYEDAIVLNERVVREDILTSVHVDEYSLEVRETKRGMEELTSDIPNVSEDATKDLDERGIIRIGAQVNPGDIMIGKITPKGESDPSPEEKLLRAIFGDKAGDVKDASLKATPSLKGVVIGTNLF
;
A
#
# COMPACT_ATOMS: atom_id res chain seq x y z
N LEU A 1 -0.51 -31.19 5.51
CA LEU A 1 0.10 -29.82 5.52
C LEU A 1 -0.71 -28.84 6.37
N GLY A 2 -2.05 -28.95 6.46
CA GLY A 2 -2.89 -28.07 7.29
C GLY A 2 -2.61 -28.13 8.79
N ASP A 3 -2.13 -29.25 9.31
CA ASP A 3 -1.86 -29.43 10.74
C ASP A 3 -0.53 -28.81 11.22
N VAL A 4 0.40 -28.52 10.31
CA VAL A 4 1.70 -27.93 10.67
C VAL A 4 1.50 -26.49 11.16
N TYR A 5 0.65 -25.72 10.50
CA TYR A 5 0.36 -24.32 10.90
C TYR A 5 -0.41 -24.23 12.24
N LYS A 6 -1.23 -25.22 12.58
CA LYS A 6 -1.96 -25.24 13.85
C LYS A 6 -1.07 -25.53 15.06
N ARG A 7 0.14 -26.03 14.84
CA ARG A 7 1.14 -26.32 15.89
C ARG A 7 2.23 -25.26 15.99
N GLN A 8 2.19 -24.22 15.15
CA GLN A 8 3.15 -23.14 15.17
C GLN A 8 2.89 -22.22 16.36
N VAL A 9 3.95 -21.93 17.12
CA VAL A 9 3.89 -21.09 18.33
C VAL A 9 4.82 -19.92 18.14
N TYR A 10 4.37 -18.73 18.53
CA TYR A 10 5.18 -17.51 18.60
C TYR A 10 5.59 -17.29 20.04
N LEU A 11 6.90 -17.28 20.30
CA LEU A 11 7.45 -17.09 21.63
C LEU A 11 8.29 -15.81 21.68
N THR A 12 8.38 -15.22 22.87
CA THR A 12 9.37 -14.17 23.14
C THR A 12 10.73 -14.82 23.38
N ALA A 13 11.83 -14.09 23.22
CA ALA A 13 13.17 -14.60 23.46
C ALA A 13 13.32 -15.12 24.90
N GLU A 14 12.72 -14.44 25.87
CA GLU A 14 12.70 -14.86 27.28
C GLU A 14 11.99 -16.20 27.52
N ALA A 15 10.86 -16.40 26.83
CA ALA A 15 10.11 -17.67 26.94
C ALA A 15 10.79 -18.85 26.22
N GLU A 16 11.68 -18.57 25.27
CA GLU A 16 12.44 -19.57 24.51
C GLU A 16 13.74 -19.99 25.22
N GLU A 17 14.28 -19.15 26.11
CA GLU A 17 15.63 -19.29 26.67
C GLU A 17 15.86 -20.67 27.31
N ASP A 18 14.88 -21.17 28.06
CA ASP A 18 14.97 -22.47 28.75
C ASP A 18 14.57 -23.69 27.88
N LEU A 19 14.22 -23.46 26.60
CA LEU A 19 13.71 -24.50 25.72
C LEU A 19 14.78 -25.01 24.74
N VAL A 20 14.80 -26.33 24.53
CA VAL A 20 15.66 -26.96 23.54
C VAL A 20 15.02 -26.84 22.16
N VAL A 21 15.61 -26.06 21.27
CA VAL A 21 15.10 -25.79 19.92
C VAL A 21 15.95 -26.54 18.90
N ALA A 22 15.35 -27.46 18.15
CA ALA A 22 16.02 -28.16 17.06
C ALA A 22 16.17 -27.26 15.82
N GLN A 23 17.21 -27.49 15.03
CA GLN A 23 17.43 -26.78 13.78
C GLN A 23 16.35 -27.13 12.74
N GLY A 24 15.88 -26.14 11.98
CA GLY A 24 14.84 -26.28 10.97
C GLY A 24 15.20 -27.19 9.79
N ASN A 25 16.47 -27.56 9.62
CA ASN A 25 16.94 -28.49 8.59
C ASN A 25 17.12 -29.93 9.10
N ALA A 26 16.71 -30.20 10.32
CA ALA A 26 16.77 -31.59 10.85
C ALA A 26 15.82 -32.49 10.04
N PRO A 27 16.30 -33.65 9.54
CA PRO A 27 15.47 -34.55 8.74
C PRO A 27 14.36 -35.14 9.58
N LEU A 28 13.12 -35.05 9.08
CA LEU A 28 11.94 -35.64 9.68
C LEU A 28 11.40 -36.79 8.81
N ASN A 29 10.78 -37.74 9.44
CA ASN A 29 9.97 -38.79 8.79
C ASN A 29 8.61 -38.18 8.37
N ASP A 30 7.85 -38.93 7.57
CA ASP A 30 6.50 -38.52 7.13
C ASP A 30 5.50 -38.34 8.29
N ASP A 31 5.75 -39.00 9.41
CA ASP A 31 4.97 -38.91 10.65
C ASP A 31 5.40 -37.73 11.56
N GLY A 32 6.39 -36.93 11.13
CA GLY A 32 6.91 -35.76 11.86
C GLY A 32 7.91 -36.11 12.97
N THR A 33 8.38 -37.34 13.08
CA THR A 33 9.44 -37.73 14.03
C THR A 33 10.82 -37.54 13.42
N PHE A 34 11.85 -37.32 14.27
CA PHE A 34 13.22 -37.18 13.80
C PHE A 34 13.79 -38.51 13.26
N VAL A 35 14.42 -38.44 12.09
CA VAL A 35 15.11 -39.62 11.48
C VAL A 35 16.34 -40.03 12.27
N ARG A 36 17.02 -39.09 12.92
CA ARG A 36 18.28 -39.31 13.63
C ARG A 36 18.08 -39.40 15.14
N ASN A 37 18.77 -40.31 15.79
CA ASN A 37 18.78 -40.45 17.25
C ASN A 37 19.54 -39.31 17.97
N ARG A 38 20.17 -38.40 17.23
CA ARG A 38 20.83 -37.23 17.75
C ARG A 38 20.50 -36.02 16.87
N VAL A 39 20.00 -34.98 17.50
CA VAL A 39 19.54 -33.78 16.86
C VAL A 39 20.39 -32.61 17.30
N LYS A 40 20.88 -31.82 16.34
CA LYS A 40 21.52 -30.54 16.62
C LYS A 40 20.46 -29.54 17.10
N SER A 41 20.71 -28.93 18.23
CA SER A 41 19.77 -27.99 18.86
C SER A 41 20.49 -26.77 19.43
N ARG A 42 19.71 -25.82 19.86
CA ARG A 42 20.12 -24.61 20.57
C ARG A 42 19.47 -24.62 21.95
N LEU A 43 20.22 -24.26 22.97
CA LEU A 43 19.72 -24.03 24.33
C LEU A 43 20.54 -22.86 24.89
N GLU A 44 19.87 -21.75 25.22
CA GLU A 44 20.52 -20.50 25.60
C GLU A 44 21.58 -20.06 24.57
N ALA A 45 22.84 -19.95 24.98
CA ALA A 45 23.98 -19.60 24.11
C ALA A 45 24.75 -20.83 23.57
N ASP A 46 24.37 -22.05 23.96
CA ASP A 46 25.05 -23.29 23.59
C ASP A 46 24.33 -24.02 22.44
N PHE A 47 25.09 -24.84 21.71
CA PHE A 47 24.62 -25.66 20.61
C PHE A 47 24.79 -27.17 20.91
N PRO A 48 24.04 -27.73 21.87
CA PRO A 48 24.15 -29.10 22.23
C PRO A 48 23.58 -30.06 21.14
N VAL A 49 24.08 -31.27 21.12
CA VAL A 49 23.48 -32.35 20.34
C VAL A 49 22.75 -33.27 21.29
N VAL A 50 21.42 -33.26 21.23
CA VAL A 50 20.54 -33.93 22.19
C VAL A 50 19.81 -35.09 21.57
N SER A 51 19.16 -35.93 22.41
CA SER A 51 18.23 -36.96 21.93
C SER A 51 16.90 -36.32 21.52
N PRO A 52 16.14 -36.92 20.59
CA PRO A 52 14.84 -36.40 20.17
C PRO A 52 13.86 -36.15 21.31
N ASP A 53 13.90 -36.93 22.37
CA ASP A 53 13.01 -36.79 23.53
C ASP A 53 13.24 -35.49 24.36
N GLN A 54 14.40 -34.89 24.19
CA GLN A 54 14.77 -33.66 24.90
C GLN A 54 14.42 -32.41 24.09
N VAL A 55 14.01 -32.54 22.83
CA VAL A 55 13.65 -31.45 21.96
C VAL A 55 12.24 -30.95 22.29
N ASN A 56 12.11 -29.68 22.66
CA ASN A 56 10.82 -29.06 22.94
C ASN A 56 10.21 -28.41 21.69
N LEU A 57 11.04 -27.76 20.88
CA LEU A 57 10.64 -26.98 19.72
C LEU A 57 11.58 -27.23 18.55
N MET A 58 11.15 -26.86 17.36
CA MET A 58 11.95 -26.88 16.14
C MET A 58 11.75 -25.57 15.39
N ASP A 59 12.84 -24.98 14.88
CA ASP A 59 12.75 -23.81 14.01
C ASP A 59 11.91 -24.13 12.76
N VAL A 60 11.08 -23.19 12.35
CA VAL A 60 10.16 -23.37 11.20
C VAL A 60 10.95 -23.58 9.91
N SER A 61 12.02 -22.82 9.70
CA SER A 61 12.85 -22.90 8.50
C SER A 61 14.26 -22.34 8.76
N PRO A 62 15.30 -22.93 8.17
CA PRO A 62 16.65 -22.33 8.21
C PRO A 62 16.75 -20.99 7.44
N THR A 63 15.80 -20.69 6.56
CA THR A 63 15.78 -19.44 5.80
C THR A 63 15.50 -18.20 6.66
N GLN A 64 15.06 -18.37 7.91
CA GLN A 64 14.82 -17.27 8.86
C GLN A 64 16.08 -16.47 9.23
N ILE A 65 17.29 -16.99 8.97
CA ILE A 65 18.55 -16.23 9.15
C ILE A 65 18.69 -15.08 8.15
N ALA A 66 18.05 -15.16 7.00
CA ALA A 66 18.04 -14.11 5.99
C ALA A 66 16.84 -13.18 6.19
N SER A 67 17.03 -11.89 5.91
CA SER A 67 15.91 -10.95 5.86
C SER A 67 14.98 -11.29 4.68
N ILE A 68 13.72 -10.89 4.78
CA ILE A 68 12.73 -11.10 3.71
C ILE A 68 13.23 -10.51 2.38
N ALA A 69 13.76 -9.29 2.41
CA ALA A 69 14.28 -8.65 1.21
C ALA A 69 15.48 -9.39 0.61
N ALA A 70 16.41 -9.89 1.44
CA ALA A 70 17.49 -10.72 0.95
C ALA A 70 17.02 -12.05 0.38
N SER A 71 15.97 -12.63 0.95
CA SER A 71 15.37 -13.89 0.48
C SER A 71 14.66 -13.78 -0.87
N LEU A 72 14.36 -12.56 -1.31
CA LEU A 72 13.75 -12.27 -2.62
C LEU A 72 14.77 -12.13 -3.75
N ILE A 73 16.07 -12.08 -3.44
CA ILE A 73 17.12 -11.90 -4.47
C ILE A 73 17.45 -13.27 -5.07
N PRO A 74 17.15 -13.50 -6.36
CA PRO A 74 17.55 -14.73 -7.02
C PRO A 74 19.07 -14.76 -7.22
N PHE A 75 19.70 -15.92 -7.08
CA PHE A 75 21.14 -16.13 -7.23
C PHE A 75 21.98 -15.22 -6.29
N LEU A 76 21.51 -14.99 -5.08
CA LEU A 76 22.17 -14.13 -4.08
C LEU A 76 23.64 -14.50 -3.85
N GLU A 77 23.98 -15.80 -3.91
CA GLU A 77 25.33 -16.31 -3.71
C GLU A 77 26.34 -15.82 -4.77
N HIS A 78 25.88 -15.31 -5.91
CA HIS A 78 26.71 -14.77 -6.97
C HIS A 78 26.93 -13.27 -6.86
N ASP A 79 26.24 -12.61 -5.92
CA ASP A 79 26.31 -11.16 -5.75
C ASP A 79 27.32 -10.78 -4.66
N ASP A 80 27.99 -9.65 -4.86
CA ASP A 80 28.77 -9.02 -3.80
C ASP A 80 27.85 -8.53 -2.67
N ALA A 81 28.28 -8.69 -1.42
CA ALA A 81 27.51 -8.32 -0.24
C ALA A 81 27.01 -6.86 -0.27
N ASN A 82 27.86 -5.92 -0.74
CA ASN A 82 27.49 -4.52 -0.85
C ASN A 82 26.35 -4.31 -1.87
N ARG A 83 26.39 -5.03 -2.99
CA ARG A 83 25.33 -4.92 -4.02
C ARG A 83 24.04 -5.62 -3.61
N ALA A 84 24.12 -6.73 -2.90
CA ALA A 84 22.98 -7.38 -2.29
C ALA A 84 22.27 -6.47 -1.27
N LEU A 85 23.03 -5.73 -0.45
CA LEU A 85 22.49 -4.74 0.47
C LEU A 85 21.77 -3.61 -0.26
N MET A 86 22.36 -3.06 -1.33
CA MET A 86 21.74 -2.02 -2.14
C MET A 86 20.42 -2.51 -2.78
N GLY A 87 20.41 -3.69 -3.39
CA GLY A 87 19.23 -4.30 -3.99
C GLY A 87 18.13 -4.55 -2.98
N SER A 88 18.49 -5.06 -1.80
CA SER A 88 17.58 -5.27 -0.68
C SER A 88 16.89 -3.96 -0.23
N ASN A 89 17.67 -2.88 -0.14
CA ASN A 89 17.15 -1.56 0.20
C ASN A 89 16.21 -1.02 -0.89
N MET A 90 16.55 -1.20 -2.18
CA MET A 90 15.73 -0.75 -3.31
C MET A 90 14.38 -1.48 -3.36
N MET A 91 14.33 -2.78 -3.06
CA MET A 91 13.06 -3.52 -3.01
C MET A 91 12.08 -2.94 -1.99
N ARG A 92 12.58 -2.45 -0.85
CA ARG A 92 11.74 -1.80 0.19
C ARG A 92 11.20 -0.42 -0.24
N GLN A 93 11.76 0.18 -1.27
CA GLN A 93 11.37 1.48 -1.83
C GLN A 93 10.55 1.35 -3.11
N ALA A 94 10.23 0.13 -3.51
CA ALA A 94 9.45 -0.11 -4.72
C ALA A 94 8.06 0.54 -4.64
N VAL A 95 7.70 1.30 -5.67
CA VAL A 95 6.40 1.95 -5.78
C VAL A 95 5.40 0.98 -6.39
N PRO A 96 4.20 0.82 -5.82
CA PRO A 96 3.15 0.02 -6.41
C PRO A 96 2.77 0.53 -7.79
N LEU A 97 2.88 -0.33 -8.80
CA LEU A 97 2.54 0.02 -10.18
C LEU A 97 1.06 -0.22 -10.46
N LEU A 98 0.53 0.51 -11.44
CA LEU A 98 -0.84 0.34 -11.91
C LEU A 98 -1.08 -1.08 -12.46
N ARG A 99 -0.08 -1.63 -13.15
CA ARG A 99 -0.08 -3.01 -13.69
C ARG A 99 1.23 -3.68 -13.33
N PRO A 100 1.35 -4.25 -12.13
CA PRO A 100 2.53 -5.00 -11.75
C PRO A 100 2.61 -6.30 -12.55
N GLU A 101 3.76 -6.94 -12.59
CA GLU A 101 4.00 -8.22 -13.24
C GLU A 101 4.87 -9.10 -12.35
N ALA A 102 4.47 -10.35 -12.17
CA ALA A 102 5.23 -11.32 -11.39
C ALA A 102 6.61 -11.55 -12.00
N PRO A 103 7.67 -11.71 -11.20
CA PRO A 103 9.01 -11.94 -11.70
C PRO A 103 9.10 -13.28 -12.44
N ILE A 104 9.73 -13.29 -13.61
CA ILE A 104 9.97 -14.54 -14.37
C ILE A 104 10.93 -15.45 -13.62
N VAL A 105 11.90 -14.86 -12.93
CA VAL A 105 12.85 -15.57 -12.07
C VAL A 105 12.66 -15.10 -10.65
N GLY A 106 12.24 -16.00 -9.78
CA GLY A 106 11.99 -15.75 -8.37
C GLY A 106 12.64 -16.82 -7.48
N THR A 107 12.55 -16.63 -6.19
CA THR A 107 13.11 -17.55 -5.17
C THR A 107 12.08 -18.53 -4.63
N GLY A 108 10.79 -18.36 -4.97
CA GLY A 108 9.68 -19.19 -4.50
C GLY A 108 9.06 -18.74 -3.17
N ILE A 109 9.59 -17.69 -2.54
CA ILE A 109 9.04 -17.12 -1.29
C ILE A 109 7.94 -16.09 -1.57
N GLU A 110 7.82 -15.60 -2.81
CA GLU A 110 6.94 -14.52 -3.23
C GLU A 110 5.47 -14.80 -2.90
N GLY A 111 5.00 -16.01 -3.20
CA GLY A 111 3.62 -16.42 -2.92
C GLY A 111 3.33 -16.55 -1.42
N GLN A 112 4.29 -17.06 -0.64
CA GLN A 112 4.15 -17.15 0.82
C GLN A 112 4.11 -15.77 1.46
N LEU A 113 4.94 -14.84 1.00
CA LEU A 113 4.97 -13.46 1.49
C LEU A 113 3.60 -12.79 1.35
N ILE A 114 2.94 -12.95 0.21
CA ILE A 114 1.63 -12.35 -0.01
C ILE A 114 0.58 -12.94 0.92
N ARG A 115 0.57 -14.26 1.11
CA ARG A 115 -0.37 -14.91 2.04
C ARG A 115 -0.16 -14.46 3.48
N ASP A 116 1.09 -14.41 3.92
CA ASP A 116 1.45 -14.06 5.31
C ASP A 116 1.27 -12.56 5.58
N SER A 117 1.46 -11.70 4.57
CA SER A 117 1.26 -10.24 4.70
C SER A 117 -0.20 -9.83 4.90
N ARG A 118 -1.16 -10.67 4.54
CA ARG A 118 -2.60 -10.42 4.59
C ARG A 118 -3.01 -9.11 3.90
N THR A 119 -2.26 -8.70 2.89
CA THR A 119 -2.57 -7.50 2.11
C THR A 119 -3.71 -7.73 1.13
N GLN A 120 -3.91 -8.99 0.72
CA GLN A 120 -4.99 -9.43 -0.13
C GLN A 120 -6.16 -9.98 0.69
N ILE A 121 -7.36 -9.88 0.13
CA ILE A 121 -8.53 -10.51 0.71
C ILE A 121 -8.49 -12.00 0.35
N THR A 122 -8.56 -12.85 1.35
CA THR A 122 -8.58 -14.31 1.19
C THR A 122 -9.88 -14.89 1.72
N ALA A 123 -10.31 -16.01 1.15
CA ALA A 123 -11.46 -16.76 1.65
C ALA A 123 -11.13 -17.39 3.00
N GLU A 124 -12.03 -17.27 3.98
CA GLU A 124 -11.85 -17.81 5.33
C GLU A 124 -12.26 -19.27 5.43
N GLY A 125 -13.10 -19.73 4.52
CA GLY A 125 -13.60 -21.11 4.47
C GLY A 125 -13.97 -21.54 3.06
N ASP A 126 -14.45 -22.75 2.92
CA ASP A 126 -14.97 -23.26 1.67
C ASP A 126 -16.35 -22.67 1.42
N GLY A 127 -16.64 -22.27 0.17
CA GLY A 127 -17.89 -21.62 -0.15
C GLY A 127 -18.08 -21.29 -1.62
N VAL A 128 -19.14 -20.55 -1.91
CA VAL A 128 -19.51 -20.10 -3.26
C VAL A 128 -19.68 -18.60 -3.29
N ILE A 129 -19.14 -17.96 -4.32
CA ILE A 129 -19.25 -16.53 -4.54
C ILE A 129 -20.64 -16.19 -5.08
N GLU A 130 -21.41 -15.40 -4.34
CA GLU A 130 -22.75 -14.98 -4.74
C GLU A 130 -22.77 -13.70 -5.53
N PHE A 131 -21.90 -12.77 -5.17
CA PHE A 131 -21.85 -11.45 -5.76
C PHE A 131 -20.44 -10.91 -5.81
N VAL A 132 -20.07 -10.27 -6.91
CA VAL A 132 -18.80 -9.57 -7.11
C VAL A 132 -19.05 -8.29 -7.89
N ASP A 133 -18.54 -7.19 -7.38
CA ASP A 133 -18.37 -5.95 -8.12
C ASP A 133 -16.98 -5.35 -7.84
N ALA A 134 -16.72 -4.14 -8.31
CA ALA A 134 -15.42 -3.48 -8.14
C ALA A 134 -15.07 -3.17 -6.68
N THR A 135 -16.05 -3.11 -5.79
CA THR A 135 -15.92 -2.67 -4.40
C THR A 135 -16.27 -3.73 -3.36
N THR A 136 -16.98 -4.78 -3.79
CA THR A 136 -17.59 -5.73 -2.86
C THR A 136 -17.53 -7.16 -3.40
N ILE A 137 -17.14 -8.10 -2.53
CA ILE A 137 -17.25 -9.54 -2.77
C ILE A 137 -18.14 -10.12 -1.68
N ARG A 138 -19.15 -10.91 -2.07
CA ARG A 138 -20.03 -11.62 -1.13
C ARG A 138 -19.90 -13.11 -1.34
N ILE A 139 -19.59 -13.83 -0.27
CA ILE A 139 -19.36 -15.28 -0.27
C ILE A 139 -20.34 -15.93 0.68
N ARG A 140 -20.97 -16.99 0.21
CA ARG A 140 -21.71 -17.92 1.07
C ARG A 140 -20.77 -19.08 1.41
N TYR A 141 -20.45 -19.23 2.68
CA TYR A 141 -19.61 -20.32 3.19
C TYR A 141 -20.44 -21.57 3.44
N ASP A 142 -19.84 -22.71 3.08
CA ASP A 142 -20.39 -24.02 3.41
C ASP A 142 -20.18 -24.28 4.90
N ARG A 143 -21.25 -24.36 5.68
CA ARG A 143 -21.20 -24.66 7.11
C ARG A 143 -21.86 -26.00 7.39
N THR A 144 -21.34 -26.71 8.39
CA THR A 144 -21.99 -27.89 8.95
C THR A 144 -23.13 -27.46 9.88
N GLU A 145 -24.12 -28.34 10.10
CA GLU A 145 -25.27 -28.05 11.01
C GLU A 145 -24.77 -27.70 12.44
N ASP A 146 -23.69 -28.32 12.90
CA ASP A 146 -23.09 -28.04 14.21
C ASP A 146 -22.43 -26.66 14.27
N GLU A 147 -21.75 -26.24 13.18
CA GLU A 147 -21.15 -24.89 13.06
C GLU A 147 -22.22 -23.82 12.97
N GLU A 148 -23.31 -24.06 12.27
CA GLU A 148 -24.43 -23.13 12.16
C GLU A 148 -25.14 -22.92 13.49
N PHE A 149 -25.21 -23.95 14.33
CA PHE A 149 -25.80 -23.86 15.67
C PHE A 149 -24.90 -23.13 16.68
N VAL A 150 -23.58 -23.22 16.56
CA VAL A 150 -22.61 -22.62 17.49
C VAL A 150 -22.20 -21.21 17.06
N SER A 151 -22.21 -20.92 15.77
CA SER A 151 -21.78 -19.62 15.23
C SER A 151 -22.90 -18.59 15.27
N PHE A 152 -22.61 -17.40 15.83
CA PHE A 152 -23.49 -16.23 15.77
C PHE A 152 -23.29 -15.40 14.49
N GLU A 153 -22.38 -15.80 13.61
CA GLU A 153 -22.12 -15.13 12.34
C GLU A 153 -23.01 -15.65 11.22
N ASP A 154 -23.40 -14.78 10.30
CA ASP A 154 -24.14 -15.17 9.10
C ASP A 154 -23.30 -16.11 8.20
N SER A 155 -23.93 -17.05 7.52
CA SER A 155 -23.27 -17.90 6.52
C SER A 155 -22.77 -17.13 5.31
N VAL A 156 -23.29 -15.91 5.08
CA VAL A 156 -22.91 -14.99 4.01
C VAL A 156 -22.03 -13.90 4.57
N LYS A 157 -20.80 -13.79 4.08
CA LYS A 157 -19.86 -12.75 4.46
C LYS A 157 -19.60 -11.78 3.32
N GLU A 158 -19.59 -10.50 3.63
CA GLU A 158 -19.31 -9.43 2.69
C GLU A 158 -17.91 -8.85 2.95
N TYR A 159 -17.11 -8.78 1.89
CA TYR A 159 -15.78 -8.19 1.89
C TYR A 159 -15.78 -6.90 1.08
N ILE A 160 -15.37 -5.81 1.70
CA ILE A 160 -15.22 -4.52 1.04
C ILE A 160 -13.80 -4.42 0.48
N ILE A 161 -13.70 -4.17 -0.82
CA ILE A 161 -12.44 -4.03 -1.54
C ILE A 161 -11.94 -2.58 -1.40
N PRO A 162 -10.77 -2.34 -0.80
CA PRO A 162 -10.23 -0.98 -0.70
C PRO A 162 -9.87 -0.45 -2.09
N LYS A 163 -10.35 0.78 -2.38
CA LYS A 163 -10.09 1.51 -3.62
C LYS A 163 -9.35 2.80 -3.30
N PHE A 164 -8.25 3.05 -4.00
CA PHE A 164 -7.44 4.27 -3.91
C PHE A 164 -7.16 4.74 -2.47
N ARG A 165 -6.93 3.82 -1.55
CA ARG A 165 -6.58 4.17 -0.18
C ARG A 165 -5.14 4.64 -0.10
N LYS A 166 -4.92 5.85 0.44
CA LYS A 166 -3.60 6.43 0.63
C LYS A 166 -2.76 5.63 1.63
N THR A 167 -1.49 5.42 1.31
CA THR A 167 -0.47 4.91 2.23
C THR A 167 0.32 6.06 2.86
N ASN A 168 1.16 5.75 3.86
CA ASN A 168 2.02 6.76 4.52
C ASN A 168 3.03 7.41 3.57
N GLN A 169 3.40 6.76 2.47
CA GLN A 169 4.31 7.27 1.45
C GLN A 169 3.56 7.90 0.26
N SER A 170 2.31 8.27 0.43
CA SER A 170 1.46 8.85 -0.63
C SER A 170 1.26 7.93 -1.85
N THR A 171 1.53 6.64 -1.71
CA THR A 171 1.18 5.63 -2.71
C THR A 171 -0.25 5.14 -2.51
N THR A 172 -0.74 4.30 -3.39
CA THR A 172 -2.14 3.90 -3.41
C THR A 172 -2.29 2.41 -3.22
N ILE A 173 -3.17 2.01 -2.30
CA ILE A 173 -3.70 0.65 -2.22
C ILE A 173 -4.98 0.62 -3.04
N ASP A 174 -4.95 -0.10 -4.15
CA ASP A 174 -6.09 -0.34 -5.02
C ASP A 174 -6.16 -1.82 -5.35
N LEU A 175 -7.16 -2.51 -4.83
CA LEU A 175 -7.38 -3.92 -5.06
C LEU A 175 -8.50 -4.12 -6.08
N ARG A 176 -8.39 -5.18 -6.88
CA ARG A 176 -9.41 -5.61 -7.84
C ARG A 176 -9.77 -7.07 -7.58
N PRO A 177 -11.03 -7.47 -7.76
CA PRO A 177 -11.43 -8.87 -7.64
C PRO A 177 -10.86 -9.67 -8.83
N ILE A 178 -10.42 -10.90 -8.56
CA ILE A 178 -10.01 -11.87 -9.58
C ILE A 178 -11.01 -13.02 -9.73
N CYS A 179 -11.95 -13.11 -8.81
CA CYS A 179 -12.97 -14.13 -8.77
C CYS A 179 -14.27 -13.68 -9.48
N HIS A 180 -15.09 -14.63 -9.86
CA HIS A 180 -16.37 -14.38 -10.54
C HIS A 180 -17.54 -14.95 -9.75
N LYS A 181 -18.72 -14.41 -9.99
CA LYS A 181 -19.97 -14.93 -9.42
C LYS A 181 -20.15 -16.40 -9.82
N GLY A 182 -20.38 -17.25 -8.83
CA GLY A 182 -20.59 -18.70 -9.00
C GLY A 182 -19.32 -19.54 -8.83
N ASP A 183 -18.15 -18.92 -8.70
CA ASP A 183 -16.91 -19.66 -8.44
C ASP A 183 -16.95 -20.30 -7.06
N ARG A 184 -16.42 -21.52 -6.97
CA ARG A 184 -16.15 -22.19 -5.69
C ARG A 184 -14.76 -21.81 -5.19
N VAL A 185 -14.71 -21.41 -3.93
CA VAL A 185 -13.48 -21.02 -3.23
C VAL A 185 -13.23 -21.97 -2.07
N LYS A 186 -11.96 -22.14 -1.75
CA LYS A 186 -11.48 -22.88 -0.57
C LYS A 186 -10.87 -21.92 0.45
N ALA A 187 -10.80 -22.36 1.69
CA ALA A 187 -10.10 -21.63 2.74
C ALA A 187 -8.67 -21.28 2.31
N GLY A 188 -8.33 -19.98 2.35
CA GLY A 188 -7.03 -19.45 1.96
C GLY A 188 -6.86 -19.06 0.48
N ASP A 189 -7.88 -19.26 -0.35
CA ASP A 189 -7.86 -18.77 -1.74
C ASP A 189 -7.84 -17.25 -1.78
N ILE A 190 -7.00 -16.68 -2.65
CA ILE A 190 -6.89 -15.24 -2.84
C ILE A 190 -8.03 -14.76 -3.73
N LEU A 191 -8.77 -13.74 -3.26
CA LEU A 191 -9.95 -13.21 -3.93
C LEU A 191 -9.67 -11.90 -4.69
N THR A 192 -8.62 -11.21 -4.30
CA THR A 192 -8.27 -9.90 -4.86
C THR A 192 -6.82 -9.87 -5.31
N GLU A 193 -6.54 -8.97 -6.23
CA GLU A 193 -5.22 -8.70 -6.78
C GLU A 193 -4.99 -7.18 -6.88
N GLY A 194 -3.75 -6.76 -7.01
CA GLY A 194 -3.32 -5.37 -7.01
C GLY A 194 -2.39 -5.08 -5.84
N TYR A 195 -1.93 -3.84 -5.72
CA TYR A 195 -0.95 -3.44 -4.72
C TYR A 195 0.29 -4.35 -4.72
N SER A 196 1.03 -4.29 -5.83
CA SER A 196 2.27 -5.07 -6.05
C SER A 196 2.08 -6.59 -5.98
N THR A 197 0.94 -7.09 -6.47
CA THR A 197 0.67 -8.54 -6.55
C THR A 197 0.11 -8.92 -7.91
N GLU A 198 0.51 -10.08 -8.40
CA GLU A 198 -0.02 -10.70 -9.61
C GLU A 198 -0.05 -12.22 -9.40
N ASN A 199 -1.17 -12.86 -9.75
CA ASN A 199 -1.37 -14.31 -9.61
C ASN A 199 -1.06 -14.85 -8.20
N GLY A 200 -1.27 -14.06 -7.16
CA GLY A 200 -0.98 -14.42 -5.77
C GLY A 200 0.51 -14.38 -5.41
N GLU A 201 1.36 -13.85 -6.26
CA GLU A 201 2.79 -13.66 -6.03
C GLU A 201 3.14 -12.17 -5.90
N LEU A 202 4.23 -11.89 -5.20
CA LEU A 202 4.75 -10.53 -5.05
C LEU A 202 5.29 -10.02 -6.39
N ALA A 203 4.75 -8.90 -6.87
CA ALA A 203 5.10 -8.24 -8.13
C ALA A 203 5.50 -6.79 -7.84
N LEU A 204 6.78 -6.54 -7.56
CA LEU A 204 7.30 -5.20 -7.22
C LEU A 204 7.54 -4.31 -8.43
N GLY A 205 7.47 -4.84 -9.64
CA GLY A 205 7.80 -4.10 -10.86
C GLY A 205 7.26 -4.77 -12.12
N ARG A 206 8.02 -4.63 -13.21
CA ARG A 206 7.71 -5.17 -14.54
C ARG A 206 8.93 -5.88 -15.12
N ASN A 207 8.69 -6.94 -15.88
CA ASN A 207 9.74 -7.61 -16.64
C ASN A 207 10.04 -6.82 -17.93
N LEU A 208 11.25 -6.27 -18.04
CA LEU A 208 11.68 -5.47 -19.17
C LEU A 208 12.86 -6.16 -19.90
N LYS A 209 12.84 -6.13 -21.22
CA LYS A 209 14.01 -6.55 -22.01
C LYS A 209 15.06 -5.43 -21.98
N VAL A 210 16.26 -5.74 -21.49
CA VAL A 210 17.36 -4.79 -21.31
C VAL A 210 18.52 -5.18 -22.21
N ALA A 211 19.13 -4.19 -22.87
CA ALA A 211 20.40 -4.34 -23.59
C ALA A 211 21.51 -3.59 -22.86
N PHE A 212 22.57 -4.30 -22.48
CA PHE A 212 23.76 -3.72 -21.85
C PHE A 212 24.78 -3.35 -22.94
N MET A 213 24.72 -2.11 -23.39
CA MET A 213 25.60 -1.60 -24.43
C MET A 213 25.70 -0.08 -24.40
N PRO A 214 26.84 0.53 -24.80
CA PRO A 214 26.88 1.96 -25.06
C PRO A 214 25.98 2.30 -26.27
N TRP A 215 25.16 3.34 -26.15
CA TRP A 215 24.26 3.72 -27.22
C TRP A 215 24.36 5.21 -27.54
N LYS A 216 25.15 5.57 -28.53
CA LYS A 216 25.32 6.95 -29.07
C LYS A 216 25.61 8.01 -28.00
N GLY A 217 26.15 7.62 -26.84
CA GLY A 217 26.43 8.51 -25.71
C GLY A 217 25.23 8.89 -24.87
N TYR A 218 24.01 8.49 -25.22
CA TYR A 218 22.80 8.87 -24.48
C TYR A 218 22.63 8.11 -23.17
N ASN A 219 23.37 7.03 -22.95
CA ASN A 219 23.38 6.26 -21.72
C ASN A 219 24.71 6.39 -20.95
N TYR A 220 25.36 7.56 -21.06
CA TYR A 220 26.58 7.87 -20.33
C TYR A 220 26.33 7.93 -18.80
N GLU A 221 27.25 7.36 -18.01
CA GLU A 221 27.12 7.17 -16.56
C GLU A 221 25.84 6.39 -16.18
N ASP A 222 24.96 7.00 -15.37
CA ASP A 222 23.74 6.39 -14.86
C ASP A 222 22.50 6.65 -15.74
N ALA A 223 22.70 7.23 -16.94
CA ALA A 223 21.61 7.50 -17.85
C ALA A 223 21.07 6.21 -18.49
N ILE A 224 19.76 6.10 -18.57
CA ILE A 224 19.04 4.97 -19.15
C ILE A 224 18.18 5.45 -20.32
N VAL A 225 18.33 4.82 -21.47
CA VAL A 225 17.48 5.06 -22.64
C VAL A 225 16.29 4.12 -22.61
N LEU A 226 15.09 4.67 -22.60
CA LEU A 226 13.84 3.92 -22.57
C LEU A 226 13.15 3.94 -23.93
N ASN A 227 12.49 2.86 -24.28
CA ASN A 227 11.59 2.83 -25.41
C ASN A 227 10.31 3.63 -25.09
N GLU A 228 9.79 4.40 -26.06
CA GLU A 228 8.54 5.17 -25.92
C GLU A 228 7.34 4.31 -25.49
N ARG A 229 7.34 3.03 -25.85
CA ARG A 229 6.32 2.06 -25.43
C ARG A 229 6.12 2.02 -23.91
N VAL A 230 7.20 2.18 -23.12
CA VAL A 230 7.13 2.18 -21.64
C VAL A 230 6.20 3.27 -21.14
N VAL A 231 6.21 4.44 -21.77
CA VAL A 231 5.35 5.57 -21.43
C VAL A 231 3.96 5.40 -22.04
N ARG A 232 3.87 5.03 -23.30
CA ARG A 232 2.61 4.94 -24.04
C ARG A 232 1.67 3.86 -23.51
N GLU A 233 2.22 2.74 -23.03
CA GLU A 233 1.44 1.60 -22.51
C GLU A 233 1.33 1.60 -20.99
N ASP A 234 1.72 2.68 -20.31
CA ASP A 234 1.65 2.83 -18.84
C ASP A 234 2.38 1.69 -18.09
N ILE A 235 3.51 1.22 -18.61
CA ILE A 235 4.21 0.03 -18.08
C ILE A 235 4.72 0.29 -16.65
N LEU A 236 5.28 1.48 -16.39
CA LEU A 236 5.83 1.88 -15.09
C LEU A 236 4.99 2.98 -14.40
N THR A 237 3.75 3.15 -14.80
CA THR A 237 2.86 4.19 -14.26
C THR A 237 2.39 3.80 -12.86
N SER A 238 2.42 4.78 -11.96
CA SER A 238 1.94 4.67 -10.58
C SER A 238 0.93 5.76 -10.26
N VAL A 239 0.06 5.50 -9.29
CA VAL A 239 -0.94 6.45 -8.81
C VAL A 239 -0.54 6.88 -7.40
N HIS A 240 -0.50 8.20 -7.18
CA HIS A 240 -0.18 8.80 -5.89
C HIS A 240 -1.40 9.56 -5.35
N VAL A 241 -1.60 9.51 -4.03
CA VAL A 241 -2.67 10.23 -3.35
C VAL A 241 -2.03 11.22 -2.39
N ASP A 242 -2.10 12.51 -2.73
CA ASP A 242 -1.63 13.59 -1.89
C ASP A 242 -2.78 14.19 -1.10
N GLU A 243 -2.49 14.60 0.12
CA GLU A 243 -3.45 15.19 1.04
C GLU A 243 -3.07 16.64 1.30
N TYR A 244 -4.04 17.52 1.12
CA TYR A 244 -3.90 18.95 1.37
C TYR A 244 -4.88 19.37 2.45
N SER A 245 -4.38 20.01 3.50
CA SER A 245 -5.18 20.49 4.62
C SER A 245 -5.04 22.01 4.79
N LEU A 246 -6.12 22.63 5.22
CA LEU A 246 -6.15 24.05 5.53
C LEU A 246 -6.93 24.26 6.83
N GLU A 247 -6.33 24.98 7.77
CA GLU A 247 -6.97 25.33 9.04
C GLU A 247 -7.58 26.72 8.96
N VAL A 248 -8.75 26.87 9.55
CA VAL A 248 -9.40 28.16 9.78
C VAL A 248 -9.08 28.59 11.20
N ARG A 249 -8.51 29.80 11.36
CA ARG A 249 -8.04 30.30 12.65
C ARG A 249 -8.75 31.60 13.01
N GLU A 250 -8.92 31.80 14.31
CA GLU A 250 -9.30 33.11 14.83
C GLU A 250 -8.05 33.99 14.92
N THR A 251 -8.06 35.12 14.22
CA THR A 251 -6.98 36.10 14.24
C THR A 251 -7.37 37.29 15.11
N LYS A 252 -6.38 38.06 15.56
CA LYS A 252 -6.63 39.34 16.32
C LYS A 252 -7.50 40.33 15.57
N ARG A 253 -7.71 40.14 14.26
CA ARG A 253 -8.45 41.05 13.36
C ARG A 253 -9.82 40.49 12.95
N GLY A 254 -10.18 39.35 13.45
CA GLY A 254 -11.40 38.62 13.13
C GLY A 254 -11.17 37.16 12.74
N MET A 255 -12.23 36.45 12.55
CA MET A 255 -12.23 35.05 12.18
C MET A 255 -11.95 34.89 10.68
N GLU A 256 -11.11 33.94 10.32
CA GLU A 256 -10.96 33.53 8.91
C GLU A 256 -12.24 32.85 8.44
N GLU A 257 -12.56 32.92 7.18
CA GLU A 257 -13.78 32.34 6.60
C GLU A 257 -13.45 31.50 5.37
N LEU A 258 -14.09 30.34 5.27
CA LEU A 258 -14.09 29.53 4.07
C LEU A 258 -15.20 30.01 3.13
N THR A 259 -14.84 30.36 1.91
CA THR A 259 -15.79 30.89 0.92
C THR A 259 -15.28 30.68 -0.50
N SER A 260 -16.20 30.58 -1.43
CA SER A 260 -15.92 30.63 -2.87
C SER A 260 -15.77 32.07 -3.41
N ASP A 261 -16.25 33.06 -2.65
CA ASP A 261 -16.17 34.46 -3.00
C ASP A 261 -14.80 35.05 -2.56
N ILE A 262 -13.80 34.89 -3.43
CA ILE A 262 -12.41 35.27 -3.19
C ILE A 262 -12.09 36.55 -4.00
N PRO A 263 -11.54 37.57 -3.38
CA PRO A 263 -11.22 38.83 -4.09
C PRO A 263 -10.09 38.59 -5.10
N ASN A 264 -10.19 39.27 -6.25
CA ASN A 264 -9.19 39.30 -7.33
C ASN A 264 -8.90 37.92 -7.97
N VAL A 265 -9.89 37.03 -7.99
CA VAL A 265 -9.83 35.70 -8.62
C VAL A 265 -10.88 35.65 -9.74
N SER A 266 -10.52 35.02 -10.86
CA SER A 266 -11.46 34.77 -11.96
C SER A 266 -12.49 33.71 -11.61
N GLU A 267 -13.69 33.84 -12.16
CA GLU A 267 -14.75 32.82 -12.00
C GLU A 267 -14.32 31.41 -12.47
N ASP A 268 -13.44 31.33 -13.46
CA ASP A 268 -12.90 30.05 -13.94
C ASP A 268 -12.08 29.31 -12.89
N ALA A 269 -11.37 30.01 -12.02
CA ALA A 269 -10.54 29.42 -10.96
C ALA A 269 -11.37 28.93 -9.75
N THR A 270 -12.63 29.40 -9.62
CA THR A 270 -13.54 29.06 -8.51
C THR A 270 -14.72 28.17 -8.95
N LYS A 271 -14.82 27.85 -10.23
CA LYS A 271 -15.96 27.11 -10.82
C LYS A 271 -16.22 25.74 -10.19
N ASP A 272 -15.18 25.09 -9.68
CA ASP A 272 -15.26 23.77 -9.07
C ASP A 272 -15.36 23.82 -7.53
N LEU A 273 -15.48 25.00 -6.93
CA LEU A 273 -15.70 25.20 -5.51
C LEU A 273 -17.20 25.15 -5.19
N ASP A 274 -17.54 24.58 -4.04
CA ASP A 274 -18.89 24.64 -3.47
C ASP A 274 -19.14 25.98 -2.77
N GLU A 275 -20.33 26.19 -2.19
CA GLU A 275 -20.68 27.39 -1.45
C GLU A 275 -19.76 27.65 -0.23
N ARG A 276 -19.14 26.60 0.31
CA ARG A 276 -18.19 26.67 1.42
C ARG A 276 -16.74 26.86 0.97
N GLY A 277 -16.51 27.05 -0.33
CA GLY A 277 -15.18 27.21 -0.89
C GLY A 277 -14.34 25.93 -0.98
N ILE A 278 -14.94 24.75 -0.85
CA ILE A 278 -14.25 23.47 -0.95
C ILE A 278 -14.45 22.89 -2.35
N ILE A 279 -13.38 22.39 -2.96
CA ILE A 279 -13.45 21.79 -4.29
C ILE A 279 -14.30 20.52 -4.27
N ARG A 280 -15.14 20.34 -5.31
CA ARG A 280 -16.00 19.15 -5.44
C ARG A 280 -15.21 17.88 -5.75
N ILE A 281 -15.71 16.73 -5.30
CA ILE A 281 -15.18 15.41 -5.66
C ILE A 281 -15.36 15.19 -7.17
N GLY A 282 -14.33 14.64 -7.81
CA GLY A 282 -14.29 14.40 -9.26
C GLY A 282 -13.81 15.61 -10.07
N ALA A 283 -13.53 16.76 -9.46
CA ALA A 283 -12.97 17.92 -10.14
C ALA A 283 -11.53 17.64 -10.59
N GLN A 284 -11.19 18.09 -11.78
CA GLN A 284 -9.83 18.02 -12.31
C GLN A 284 -9.07 19.27 -11.84
N VAL A 285 -7.97 19.05 -11.12
CA VAL A 285 -7.09 20.09 -10.59
C VAL A 285 -5.93 20.32 -11.54
N ASN A 286 -5.68 21.57 -11.90
CA ASN A 286 -4.50 22.00 -12.65
C ASN A 286 -3.65 22.96 -11.79
N PRO A 287 -2.38 23.18 -12.15
CA PRO A 287 -1.52 24.14 -11.46
C PRO A 287 -2.16 25.53 -11.37
N GLY A 288 -2.22 26.07 -10.16
CA GLY A 288 -2.80 27.37 -9.90
C GLY A 288 -4.30 27.40 -9.57
N ASP A 289 -5.02 26.29 -9.75
CA ASP A 289 -6.44 26.17 -9.34
C ASP A 289 -6.57 26.27 -7.81
N ILE A 290 -7.68 26.80 -7.35
CA ILE A 290 -7.99 26.91 -5.92
C ILE A 290 -8.67 25.60 -5.47
N MET A 291 -8.06 24.95 -4.48
CA MET A 291 -8.62 23.74 -3.89
C MET A 291 -9.50 24.05 -2.68
N ILE A 292 -9.10 25.02 -1.86
CA ILE A 292 -9.89 25.47 -0.71
C ILE A 292 -9.82 26.98 -0.69
N GLY A 293 -10.97 27.64 -0.82
CA GLY A 293 -11.11 29.07 -0.74
C GLY A 293 -11.15 29.56 0.70
N LYS A 294 -10.24 30.45 1.08
CA LYS A 294 -10.19 31.05 2.41
C LYS A 294 -9.84 32.53 2.29
N ILE A 295 -10.52 33.33 3.07
CA ILE A 295 -10.25 34.78 3.23
C ILE A 295 -9.85 35.08 4.65
N THR A 296 -8.91 36.00 4.80
CA THR A 296 -8.44 36.48 6.10
C THR A 296 -8.74 37.99 6.20
N PRO A 297 -9.31 38.51 7.30
CA PRO A 297 -9.57 39.95 7.48
C PRO A 297 -8.28 40.77 7.46
N LYS A 298 -8.26 41.84 6.68
CA LYS A 298 -7.21 42.85 6.75
C LYS A 298 -7.44 43.77 7.94
N GLY A 299 -6.33 44.28 8.54
CA GLY A 299 -6.45 45.27 9.59
C GLY A 299 -6.90 46.61 9.02
N GLU A 300 -7.56 47.41 9.84
CA GLU A 300 -7.87 48.79 9.53
C GLU A 300 -6.59 49.58 9.20
N SER A 301 -6.38 49.84 7.96
CA SER A 301 -5.42 50.82 7.44
C SER A 301 -6.19 51.77 6.52
N ASP A 302 -5.86 53.04 6.53
CA ASP A 302 -6.45 53.98 5.57
C ASP A 302 -6.25 53.44 4.15
N PRO A 303 -7.33 53.20 3.39
CA PRO A 303 -7.22 52.58 2.08
C PRO A 303 -6.44 53.50 1.13
N SER A 304 -5.45 52.89 0.46
CA SER A 304 -4.71 53.61 -0.60
C SER A 304 -5.62 54.04 -1.75
N PRO A 305 -5.25 55.04 -2.57
CA PRO A 305 -6.04 55.41 -3.73
C PRO A 305 -6.35 54.22 -4.66
N GLU A 306 -5.44 53.30 -4.77
CA GLU A 306 -5.57 52.04 -5.56
C GLU A 306 -6.60 51.10 -4.94
N GLU A 307 -6.61 50.94 -3.61
CA GLU A 307 -7.61 50.15 -2.89
C GLU A 307 -9.01 50.75 -2.96
N LYS A 308 -9.13 52.11 -2.96
CA LYS A 308 -10.41 52.80 -3.19
C LYS A 308 -10.96 52.49 -4.59
N LEU A 309 -10.08 52.44 -5.58
CA LEU A 309 -10.45 52.12 -6.96
C LEU A 309 -10.88 50.64 -7.06
N LEU A 310 -10.16 49.73 -6.41
CA LEU A 310 -10.51 48.31 -6.35
C LEU A 310 -11.86 48.04 -5.66
N ARG A 311 -12.15 48.75 -4.55
CA ARG A 311 -13.47 48.72 -3.90
C ARG A 311 -14.58 49.19 -4.82
N ALA A 312 -14.34 50.23 -5.60
CA ALA A 312 -15.33 50.76 -6.55
C ALA A 312 -15.62 49.79 -7.73
N ILE A 313 -14.64 48.99 -8.13
CA ILE A 313 -14.76 48.07 -9.27
C ILE A 313 -15.27 46.70 -8.83
N PHE A 314 -14.76 46.14 -7.72
CA PHE A 314 -14.99 44.77 -7.26
C PHE A 314 -15.85 44.67 -5.99
N GLY A 315 -16.40 45.75 -5.47
CA GLY A 315 -17.25 45.83 -4.28
C GLY A 315 -16.48 45.97 -2.96
N ASP A 316 -17.22 46.24 -1.87
CA ASP A 316 -16.66 46.60 -0.55
C ASP A 316 -15.78 45.46 0.07
N LYS A 317 -16.06 44.19 -0.22
CA LYS A 317 -15.29 43.05 0.30
C LYS A 317 -13.84 43.03 -0.23
N ALA A 318 -13.56 43.57 -1.42
CA ALA A 318 -12.23 43.53 -2.04
C ALA A 318 -11.15 44.31 -1.27
N GLY A 319 -11.57 45.25 -0.41
CA GLY A 319 -10.64 46.05 0.40
C GLY A 319 -10.37 45.54 1.80
N ASP A 320 -11.28 44.75 2.37
CA ASP A 320 -11.28 44.38 3.79
C ASP A 320 -10.71 42.98 4.08
N VAL A 321 -10.58 42.15 3.05
CA VAL A 321 -10.08 40.79 3.19
C VAL A 321 -8.90 40.50 2.27
N LYS A 322 -8.07 39.53 2.67
CA LYS A 322 -6.94 39.03 1.90
C LYS A 322 -7.19 37.57 1.52
N ASP A 323 -6.87 37.22 0.29
CA ASP A 323 -6.85 35.85 -0.17
C ASP A 323 -5.80 35.02 0.61
N ALA A 324 -6.25 33.98 1.30
CA ALA A 324 -5.45 32.99 2.01
C ALA A 324 -5.79 31.56 1.56
N SER A 325 -6.32 31.43 0.37
CA SER A 325 -6.76 30.16 -0.22
C SER A 325 -5.61 29.21 -0.47
N LEU A 326 -5.92 27.92 -0.39
CA LEU A 326 -5.00 26.86 -0.77
C LEU A 326 -5.07 26.63 -2.27
N LYS A 327 -3.97 26.91 -2.95
CA LYS A 327 -3.83 26.78 -4.41
C LYS A 327 -2.99 25.55 -4.76
N ALA A 328 -3.31 24.96 -5.89
CA ALA A 328 -2.53 23.85 -6.45
C ALA A 328 -1.10 24.29 -6.78
N THR A 329 -0.13 23.50 -6.36
CA THR A 329 1.29 23.74 -6.67
C THR A 329 1.55 23.56 -8.17
N PRO A 330 2.65 24.14 -8.71
CA PRO A 330 2.96 24.01 -10.14
C PRO A 330 3.14 22.57 -10.64
N SER A 331 3.45 21.64 -9.76
CA SER A 331 3.62 20.23 -10.07
C SER A 331 2.35 19.40 -9.91
N LEU A 332 1.30 19.97 -9.32
CA LEU A 332 0.08 19.24 -9.02
C LEU A 332 -0.85 19.22 -10.24
N LYS A 333 -1.14 18.01 -10.69
CA LYS A 333 -2.18 17.73 -11.70
C LYS A 333 -2.85 16.41 -11.35
N GLY A 334 -4.15 16.45 -11.13
CA GLY A 334 -4.87 15.25 -10.70
C GLY A 334 -6.37 15.44 -10.61
N VAL A 335 -7.02 14.51 -9.96
CA VAL A 335 -8.48 14.49 -9.75
C VAL A 335 -8.76 14.37 -8.26
N VAL A 336 -9.71 15.14 -7.75
CA VAL A 336 -10.12 15.09 -6.35
C VAL A 336 -10.92 13.82 -6.09
N ILE A 337 -10.44 12.98 -5.17
CA ILE A 337 -11.08 11.71 -4.80
C ILE A 337 -11.87 11.78 -3.49
N GLY A 338 -11.59 12.77 -2.66
CA GLY A 338 -12.30 12.93 -1.39
C GLY A 338 -12.08 14.31 -0.77
N THR A 339 -13.05 14.77 -0.01
CA THR A 339 -13.00 16.01 0.78
C THR A 339 -13.62 15.76 2.15
N ASN A 340 -12.98 16.27 3.20
CA ASN A 340 -13.48 16.18 4.57
C ASN A 340 -13.44 17.56 5.24
N LEU A 341 -14.46 17.88 6.02
CA LEU A 341 -14.54 19.07 6.85
C LEU A 341 -14.72 18.60 8.30
N PHE A 342 -13.84 19.05 9.19
CA PHE A 342 -13.84 18.71 10.62
C PHE A 342 -14.24 19.91 11.49
#